data_90f0fad3c6b8b4c6804df8c4f05f4c5c
#
_entry.id   90f0fad3c6b8b4c6804df8c4f05f4c5c
#
_cell.length_a   1.000
_cell.length_b   1.000
_cell.length_c   1.000
_cell.angle_alpha   90.00
_cell.angle_beta   90.00
_cell.angle_gamma   90.00
#
_symmetry.space_group_name_H-M   'P 1'
#
loop_
_entity.id
_entity.type
_entity.pdbx_description
1 polymer ?
#
loop_
_entity_poly.entity_id
_entity_poly.type
_entity_poly.pdbx_seq_one_letter_code
_entity_poly.pdbx_strand_id
1 'polypeptide(L)'
;MKTYYFLSLVSLFMLCGCTPKKDLASARWELNQTTGFPSQEEGLENGVSACYVGALGSKLIMAGGCNFPDVPASEGGKKKFYKGIYAADITADSVLNWRKVGELPLASAYGVAAAYNDLLICAGGTDGTRSLTDVFSIRLKEDGSSAIIDSLPSLPEPLDNFCGTVTGRFLLLAGGNRKGVPSNTFWCLDLENTDAGWAELPSFPGEARTQAVCAAEAQDDGYRFYIWGGFAAASAGNEASLSTDGYCYSSDTKQWTAVAAPCDENGEALSVGGGTAVTVDNRWVLCTGGVNKDIFLSALRAPVEGYMLHEPEWYKFNDRLMVYDMKKDAWNTVIRSSHLARAGAVLVSGGNDSFYNINGELKPGIRTPEITRIWLK
;
A
#
# COMPACT_ATOMS: atom_id res chain seq x y z
N MET A 1 -62.30 36.48 33.98
CA MET A 1 -61.44 36.57 32.87
C MET A 1 -60.34 35.48 33.04
N LYS A 2 -60.42 34.36 32.30
CA LYS A 2 -59.43 33.30 32.32
C LYS A 2 -58.62 33.41 31.06
N THR A 3 -57.30 33.72 31.20
CA THR A 3 -56.36 33.86 30.11
C THR A 3 -55.78 32.50 29.80
N TYR A 4 -55.99 31.98 28.60
CA TYR A 4 -55.38 30.74 28.11
C TYR A 4 -54.09 31.09 27.37
N TYR A 5 -52.95 30.53 27.85
CA TYR A 5 -51.68 30.55 27.13
C TYR A 5 -51.64 29.36 26.17
N PHE A 6 -51.55 29.65 24.88
CA PHE A 6 -51.26 28.65 23.84
C PHE A 6 -49.75 28.43 23.76
N LEU A 7 -49.25 27.30 24.18
CA LEU A 7 -47.86 26.87 23.91
C LEU A 7 -47.81 26.25 22.51
N SER A 8 -47.17 26.94 21.58
CA SER A 8 -46.87 26.42 20.26
C SER A 8 -45.60 25.57 20.33
N LEU A 9 -45.75 24.28 20.15
CA LEU A 9 -44.64 23.31 20.05
C LEU A 9 -44.08 23.39 18.63
N VAL A 10 -42.91 24.04 18.45
CA VAL A 10 -42.17 24.02 17.19
C VAL A 10 -41.36 22.75 17.16
N SER A 11 -41.80 21.75 16.40
CA SER A 11 -41.06 20.54 16.11
C SER A 11 -39.93 20.84 15.13
N LEU A 12 -38.72 20.92 15.63
CA LEU A 12 -37.50 21.03 14.82
C LEU A 12 -37.21 19.65 14.17
N PHE A 13 -37.65 19.43 12.95
CA PHE A 13 -37.20 18.28 12.15
C PHE A 13 -35.74 18.51 11.76
N MET A 14 -34.82 17.87 12.47
CA MET A 14 -33.45 17.66 11.96
C MET A 14 -33.55 16.75 10.75
N LEU A 15 -33.49 17.32 9.57
CA LEU A 15 -33.16 16.60 8.34
C LEU A 15 -31.72 16.14 8.47
N CYS A 16 -31.53 14.89 8.90
CA CYS A 16 -30.27 14.20 8.77
C CYS A 16 -30.02 14.01 7.26
N GLY A 17 -29.34 14.97 6.66
CA GLY A 17 -28.93 14.92 5.26
C GLY A 17 -27.93 13.79 5.08
N CYS A 18 -28.39 12.57 4.75
CA CYS A 18 -27.50 11.56 4.16
C CYS A 18 -27.02 12.11 2.82
N THR A 19 -25.84 12.70 2.78
CA THR A 19 -25.13 12.88 1.52
C THR A 19 -25.01 11.50 0.87
N PRO A 20 -25.48 11.34 -0.38
CA PRO A 20 -25.35 10.04 -1.05
C PRO A 20 -23.88 9.66 -1.07
N LYS A 21 -23.51 8.50 -0.49
CA LYS A 21 -22.13 7.99 -0.54
C LYS A 21 -21.74 7.86 -2.00
N LYS A 22 -20.63 8.48 -2.38
CA LYS A 22 -20.09 8.42 -3.75
C LYS A 22 -19.90 6.97 -4.19
N ASP A 23 -20.34 6.64 -5.39
CA ASP A 23 -20.02 5.36 -6.04
C ASP A 23 -18.71 5.54 -6.81
N LEU A 24 -17.62 5.07 -6.23
CA LEU A 24 -16.27 5.25 -6.78
C LEU A 24 -16.07 4.51 -8.11
N ALA A 25 -16.84 3.44 -8.37
CA ALA A 25 -16.77 2.69 -9.60
C ALA A 25 -17.35 3.44 -10.82
N SER A 26 -18.26 4.37 -10.59
CA SER A 26 -18.88 5.22 -11.62
C SER A 26 -18.45 6.68 -11.55
N ALA A 27 -17.62 7.05 -10.59
CA ALA A 27 -17.14 8.41 -10.41
C ALA A 27 -16.18 8.82 -11.53
N ARG A 28 -16.09 10.13 -11.76
CA ARG A 28 -15.11 10.69 -12.68
C ARG A 28 -13.78 10.91 -11.95
N TRP A 29 -12.74 10.25 -12.46
CA TRP A 29 -11.39 10.33 -11.94
C TRP A 29 -10.50 11.16 -12.84
N GLU A 30 -9.59 11.91 -12.24
CA GLU A 30 -8.53 12.64 -12.93
C GLU A 30 -7.20 12.36 -12.25
N LEU A 31 -6.10 12.54 -13.00
CA LEU A 31 -4.75 12.42 -12.48
C LEU A 31 -3.82 13.45 -13.14
N ASN A 32 -2.79 13.83 -12.40
CA ASN A 32 -1.64 14.56 -12.93
C ASN A 32 -0.34 14.15 -12.21
N GLN A 33 0.79 14.52 -12.80
CA GLN A 33 2.07 14.44 -12.13
C GLN A 33 2.24 15.61 -11.19
N THR A 34 2.74 15.35 -9.98
CA THR A 34 3.22 16.42 -9.09
C THR A 34 4.66 16.77 -9.44
N THR A 35 5.12 17.93 -9.01
CA THR A 35 6.52 18.30 -9.05
C THR A 35 7.13 18.25 -7.65
N GLY A 36 8.42 17.96 -7.59
CA GLY A 36 9.17 17.85 -6.33
C GLY A 36 9.25 16.41 -5.82
N PHE A 37 10.47 16.02 -5.51
CA PHE A 37 10.82 14.74 -4.92
C PHE A 37 12.01 14.95 -3.96
N PRO A 38 12.16 14.14 -2.88
CA PRO A 38 13.32 14.27 -2.01
C PRO A 38 14.63 14.06 -2.75
N SER A 39 15.59 14.95 -2.55
CA SER A 39 16.91 14.93 -3.17
C SER A 39 18.05 15.21 -2.18
N GLN A 40 17.79 15.04 -0.88
CA GLN A 40 18.75 15.36 0.19
C GLN A 40 19.72 14.21 0.52
N GLU A 41 19.58 13.07 -0.16
CA GLU A 41 20.52 11.95 -0.13
C GLU A 41 20.92 11.61 -1.57
N GLU A 42 22.22 11.42 -1.81
CA GLU A 42 22.76 11.10 -3.13
C GLU A 42 22.14 9.84 -3.72
N GLY A 43 21.65 9.94 -4.96
CA GLY A 43 20.98 8.87 -5.71
C GLY A 43 19.50 8.69 -5.39
N LEU A 44 18.97 9.35 -4.36
CA LEU A 44 17.55 9.32 -4.02
C LEU A 44 16.68 9.99 -5.10
N GLU A 45 17.22 11.02 -5.74
CA GLU A 45 16.58 11.77 -6.83
C GLU A 45 16.21 10.92 -8.05
N ASN A 46 16.80 9.74 -8.19
CA ASN A 46 16.46 8.76 -9.23
C ASN A 46 15.15 7.98 -8.91
N GLY A 47 14.52 8.30 -7.78
CA GLY A 47 13.37 7.56 -7.26
C GLY A 47 13.76 6.26 -6.57
N VAL A 48 12.82 5.73 -5.81
CA VAL A 48 12.98 4.47 -5.06
C VAL A 48 11.77 3.57 -5.27
N SER A 49 11.86 2.33 -4.83
CA SER A 49 10.72 1.43 -4.69
C SER A 49 10.63 0.91 -3.27
N ALA A 50 9.45 0.41 -2.90
CA ALA A 50 9.20 -0.28 -1.63
C ALA A 50 9.55 0.55 -0.38
N CYS A 51 9.38 1.87 -0.45
CA CYS A 51 9.54 2.78 0.68
C CYS A 51 8.32 2.73 1.63
N TYR A 52 8.52 3.19 2.86
CA TYR A 52 7.44 3.41 3.82
C TYR A 52 6.79 4.74 3.53
N VAL A 53 5.50 4.76 3.22
CA VAL A 53 4.76 5.99 2.90
C VAL A 53 3.43 6.01 3.63
N GLY A 54 3.03 7.20 4.06
CA GLY A 54 1.69 7.47 4.59
C GLY A 54 1.38 8.95 4.61
N ALA A 55 0.14 9.28 4.89
CA ALA A 55 -0.29 10.65 5.14
C ALA A 55 -0.63 10.82 6.62
N LEU A 56 -0.09 11.86 7.25
CA LEU A 56 -0.37 12.26 8.63
C LEU A 56 -0.98 13.68 8.60
N GLY A 57 -2.28 13.77 8.82
CA GLY A 57 -3.01 15.01 8.63
C GLY A 57 -2.84 15.55 7.22
N SER A 58 -2.31 16.76 7.07
CA SER A 58 -2.06 17.41 5.79
C SER A 58 -0.66 17.19 5.24
N LYS A 59 0.06 16.16 5.68
CA LYS A 59 1.44 15.91 5.25
C LYS A 59 1.62 14.50 4.71
N LEU A 60 2.32 14.39 3.58
CA LEU A 60 2.88 13.13 3.11
C LEU A 60 4.19 12.87 3.86
N ILE A 61 4.37 11.63 4.31
CA ILE A 61 5.61 11.14 4.91
C ILE A 61 6.14 10.02 4.00
N MET A 62 7.41 10.10 3.65
CA MET A 62 8.13 9.05 2.93
C MET A 62 9.41 8.71 3.68
N ALA A 63 9.71 7.42 3.85
CA ALA A 63 10.93 6.99 4.52
C ALA A 63 11.54 5.74 3.84
N GLY A 64 12.86 5.66 3.86
CA GLY A 64 13.56 4.49 3.31
C GLY A 64 13.38 4.29 1.81
N GLY A 65 13.28 3.03 1.40
CA GLY A 65 13.22 2.62 0.01
C GLY A 65 14.59 2.24 -0.56
N CYS A 66 14.60 1.78 -1.81
CA CYS A 66 15.82 1.35 -2.46
C CYS A 66 15.81 1.57 -3.98
N ASN A 67 17.00 1.73 -4.56
CA ASN A 67 17.23 1.82 -6.00
C ASN A 67 18.62 1.31 -6.40
N PHE A 68 19.04 1.59 -7.63
CA PHE A 68 20.38 1.32 -8.18
C PHE A 68 20.96 2.65 -8.69
N PRO A 69 21.56 3.50 -7.82
CA PRO A 69 21.88 4.87 -8.20
C PRO A 69 23.13 5.00 -9.08
N ASP A 70 24.10 4.11 -8.91
CA ASP A 70 25.44 4.25 -9.51
C ASP A 70 25.54 3.50 -10.84
N VAL A 71 25.15 2.21 -10.82
CA VAL A 71 25.22 1.30 -11.98
C VAL A 71 23.86 0.63 -12.12
N PRO A 72 23.29 0.54 -13.33
CA PRO A 72 22.02 -0.15 -13.55
C PRO A 72 22.08 -1.62 -13.09
N ALA A 73 20.95 -2.14 -12.62
CA ALA A 73 20.84 -3.55 -12.22
C ALA A 73 21.19 -4.51 -13.38
N SER A 74 20.86 -4.13 -14.62
CA SER A 74 21.21 -4.90 -15.84
C SER A 74 22.71 -5.03 -16.09
N GLU A 75 23.51 -4.18 -15.49
CA GLU A 75 24.98 -4.17 -15.59
C GLU A 75 25.66 -4.66 -14.30
N GLY A 76 24.88 -5.28 -13.40
CA GLY A 76 25.39 -5.82 -12.13
C GLY A 76 25.50 -4.78 -11.00
N GLY A 77 24.80 -3.66 -11.12
CA GLY A 77 24.75 -2.62 -10.10
C GLY A 77 24.27 -3.13 -8.76
N LYS A 78 24.75 -2.52 -7.69
CA LYS A 78 24.35 -2.83 -6.32
C LYS A 78 23.17 -1.99 -5.89
N LYS A 79 22.21 -2.65 -5.23
CA LYS A 79 21.05 -1.97 -4.65
C LYS A 79 21.48 -1.17 -3.42
N LYS A 80 21.12 0.12 -3.40
CA LYS A 80 21.30 1.02 -2.25
C LYS A 80 19.99 1.16 -1.51
N PHE A 81 20.04 1.05 -0.19
CA PHE A 81 18.92 1.28 0.73
C PHE A 81 19.09 2.63 1.40
N TYR A 82 17.98 3.34 1.62
CA TYR A 82 17.94 4.67 2.19
C TYR A 82 17.36 4.64 3.59
N LYS A 83 17.69 5.65 4.41
CA LYS A 83 17.19 5.79 5.77
C LYS A 83 16.53 7.14 6.07
N GLY A 84 16.58 8.10 5.14
CA GLY A 84 15.96 9.40 5.32
C GLY A 84 14.46 9.30 5.53
N ILE A 85 13.94 10.16 6.42
CA ILE A 85 12.51 10.42 6.59
C ILE A 85 12.24 11.82 6.05
N TYR A 86 11.30 11.91 5.12
CA TYR A 86 10.94 13.14 4.43
C TYR A 86 9.48 13.46 4.63
N ALA A 87 9.16 14.75 4.71
CA ALA A 87 7.79 15.24 4.81
C ALA A 87 7.54 16.32 3.76
N ALA A 88 6.34 16.32 3.16
CA ALA A 88 5.85 17.37 2.29
C ALA A 88 4.42 17.74 2.66
N ASP A 89 4.07 19.03 2.56
CA ASP A 89 2.70 19.48 2.78
C ASP A 89 1.81 19.11 1.59
N ILE A 90 0.64 18.55 1.87
CA ILE A 90 -0.42 18.30 0.90
C ILE A 90 -1.13 19.63 0.66
N THR A 91 -0.94 20.21 -0.52
CA THR A 91 -1.53 21.48 -0.92
C THR A 91 -2.48 21.27 -2.11
N ALA A 92 -3.27 22.31 -2.43
CA ALA A 92 -4.09 22.30 -3.65
C ALA A 92 -3.22 22.28 -4.92
N ASP A 93 -2.01 22.81 -4.81
CA ASP A 93 -1.04 22.83 -5.89
C ASP A 93 -0.45 21.43 -6.14
N SER A 94 0.02 21.21 -7.37
CA SER A 94 0.72 19.97 -7.74
C SER A 94 2.22 20.02 -7.38
N VAL A 95 2.63 20.85 -6.41
CA VAL A 95 4.01 21.00 -5.96
C VAL A 95 4.17 20.43 -4.56
N LEU A 96 5.06 19.47 -4.40
CA LEU A 96 5.41 18.85 -3.12
C LEU A 96 6.81 19.32 -2.69
N ASN A 97 6.85 20.17 -1.69
CA ASN A 97 8.11 20.69 -1.13
C ASN A 97 8.61 19.76 -0.03
N TRP A 98 9.42 18.80 -0.41
CA TRP A 98 9.96 17.79 0.50
C TRP A 98 11.11 18.36 1.34
N ARG A 99 11.09 18.03 2.64
CA ARG A 99 12.20 18.31 3.56
C ARG A 99 12.54 17.06 4.35
N LYS A 100 13.83 16.86 4.62
CA LYS A 100 14.28 15.80 5.51
C LYS A 100 13.91 16.18 6.95
N VAL A 101 13.19 15.29 7.65
CA VAL A 101 12.71 15.50 9.02
C VAL A 101 13.29 14.51 10.01
N GLY A 102 14.05 13.52 9.53
CA GLY A 102 14.70 12.52 10.39
C GLY A 102 15.34 11.41 9.59
N GLU A 103 15.69 10.34 10.30
CA GLU A 103 16.24 9.12 9.72
C GLU A 103 15.63 7.89 10.40
N LEU A 104 15.41 6.83 9.63
CA LEU A 104 15.08 5.51 10.16
C LEU A 104 16.25 4.96 11.02
N PRO A 105 15.99 4.09 11.96
CA PRO A 105 17.04 3.43 12.73
C PRO A 105 18.02 2.65 11.84
N LEU A 106 17.50 2.08 10.73
CA LEU A 106 18.25 1.32 9.75
C LEU A 106 17.76 1.66 8.34
N ALA A 107 18.69 1.76 7.37
CA ALA A 107 18.32 1.88 5.97
C ALA A 107 17.54 0.62 5.52
N SER A 108 16.31 0.78 5.06
CA SER A 108 15.42 -0.36 4.80
C SER A 108 14.35 -0.08 3.75
N ALA A 109 13.82 -1.17 3.19
CA ALA A 109 12.76 -1.18 2.20
C ALA A 109 11.96 -2.50 2.30
N TYR A 110 10.88 -2.65 1.51
CA TYR A 110 10.06 -3.85 1.43
C TYR A 110 9.36 -4.26 2.73
N GLY A 111 9.18 -3.31 3.65
CA GLY A 111 8.27 -3.42 4.78
C GLY A 111 6.91 -2.82 4.46
N VAL A 112 6.08 -2.71 5.48
CA VAL A 112 4.74 -2.11 5.42
C VAL A 112 4.72 -0.80 6.20
N ALA A 113 4.00 0.18 5.68
CA ALA A 113 3.64 1.39 6.41
C ALA A 113 2.13 1.62 6.34
N ALA A 114 1.52 1.96 7.46
CA ALA A 114 0.09 2.28 7.54
C ALA A 114 -0.17 3.39 8.55
N ALA A 115 -1.04 4.32 8.21
CA ALA A 115 -1.42 5.41 9.11
C ALA A 115 -2.38 4.89 10.21
N TYR A 116 -2.14 5.32 11.43
CA TYR A 116 -2.99 5.08 12.60
C TYR A 116 -3.03 6.35 13.46
N ASN A 117 -4.16 7.02 13.49
CA ASN A 117 -4.28 8.34 14.10
C ASN A 117 -3.24 9.32 13.53
N ASP A 118 -2.38 9.90 14.37
CA ASP A 118 -1.28 10.80 14.01
C ASP A 118 0.09 10.07 13.86
N LEU A 119 0.06 8.74 13.77
CA LEU A 119 1.22 7.86 13.65
C LEU A 119 1.28 7.20 12.26
N LEU A 120 2.46 7.06 11.72
CA LEU A 120 2.75 6.13 10.64
C LEU A 120 3.42 4.90 11.25
N ILE A 121 2.71 3.78 11.28
CA ILE A 121 3.23 2.52 11.80
C ILE A 121 4.02 1.85 10.68
N CYS A 122 5.28 1.53 10.94
CA CYS A 122 6.18 0.84 10.02
C CYS A 122 6.56 -0.51 10.60
N ALA A 123 6.58 -1.56 9.78
CA ALA A 123 6.86 -2.92 10.21
C ALA A 123 7.75 -3.67 9.21
N GLY A 124 8.74 -4.40 9.72
CA GLY A 124 9.60 -5.32 8.99
C GLY A 124 10.32 -4.71 7.79
N GLY A 125 10.49 -5.50 6.74
CA GLY A 125 11.28 -5.13 5.56
C GLY A 125 12.65 -5.76 5.57
N THR A 126 13.56 -5.22 4.78
CA THR A 126 14.96 -5.69 4.68
C THR A 126 15.95 -4.54 4.55
N ASP A 127 17.16 -4.72 5.06
CA ASP A 127 18.31 -3.83 4.85
C ASP A 127 19.15 -4.21 3.62
N GLY A 128 18.69 -5.25 2.88
CA GLY A 128 19.39 -5.82 1.74
C GLY A 128 20.31 -6.99 2.08
N THR A 129 20.55 -7.24 3.37
CA THR A 129 21.33 -8.38 3.88
C THR A 129 20.47 -9.37 4.65
N ARG A 130 19.45 -8.89 5.34
CA ARG A 130 18.53 -9.70 6.15
C ARG A 130 17.13 -9.08 6.17
N SER A 131 16.13 -9.92 6.39
CA SER A 131 14.80 -9.47 6.77
C SER A 131 14.78 -8.95 8.20
N LEU A 132 13.91 -8.00 8.50
CA LEU A 132 13.84 -7.27 9.77
C LEU A 132 12.66 -7.71 10.62
N THR A 133 12.79 -7.54 11.93
CA THR A 133 11.71 -7.72 12.92
C THR A 133 11.23 -6.39 13.49
N ASP A 134 11.88 -5.28 13.14
CA ASP A 134 11.61 -3.98 13.73
C ASP A 134 10.19 -3.52 13.40
N VAL A 135 9.49 -3.04 14.41
CA VAL A 135 8.20 -2.35 14.29
C VAL A 135 8.27 -1.06 15.09
N PHE A 136 7.90 0.04 14.45
CA PHE A 136 7.99 1.36 15.06
C PHE A 136 6.92 2.29 14.51
N SER A 137 6.64 3.35 15.23
CA SER A 137 5.83 4.46 14.74
C SER A 137 6.68 5.67 14.41
N ILE A 138 6.27 6.43 13.41
CA ILE A 138 6.80 7.75 13.07
C ILE A 138 5.68 8.75 13.30
N ARG A 139 5.96 9.81 14.07
CA ARG A 139 5.12 11.00 14.17
C ARG A 139 5.95 12.26 13.97
N LEU A 140 5.33 13.34 13.56
CA LEU A 140 6.00 14.62 13.48
C LEU A 140 5.84 15.39 14.80
N LYS A 141 6.83 16.21 15.17
CA LYS A 141 6.62 17.23 16.19
C LYS A 141 5.50 18.19 15.73
N GLU A 142 4.88 18.90 16.68
CA GLU A 142 3.77 19.84 16.39
C GLU A 142 4.14 20.88 15.34
N ASP A 143 5.37 21.37 15.35
CA ASP A 143 5.89 22.31 14.36
C ASP A 143 6.26 21.65 13.02
N GLY A 144 6.16 20.31 12.94
CA GLY A 144 6.51 19.50 11.80
C GLY A 144 8.00 19.50 11.46
N SER A 145 8.87 20.03 12.30
CA SER A 145 10.31 20.23 12.01
C SER A 145 11.09 18.93 12.00
N SER A 146 10.69 17.94 12.79
CA SER A 146 11.39 16.66 12.91
C SER A 146 10.45 15.51 13.22
N ALA A 147 10.89 14.32 12.81
CA ALA A 147 10.24 13.06 13.15
C ALA A 147 10.65 12.58 14.54
N ILE A 148 9.71 11.93 15.22
CA ILE A 148 9.93 11.17 16.44
C ILE A 148 9.60 9.72 16.13
N ILE A 149 10.48 8.81 16.55
CA ILE A 149 10.33 7.37 16.32
C ILE A 149 10.19 6.70 17.69
N ASP A 150 9.12 5.95 17.85
CA ASP A 150 8.86 5.15 19.06
C ASP A 150 8.77 3.67 18.67
N SER A 151 9.44 2.79 19.43
CA SER A 151 9.43 1.35 19.17
C SER A 151 8.09 0.73 19.56
N LEU A 152 7.66 -0.26 18.78
CA LEU A 152 6.53 -1.13 19.04
C LEU A 152 7.01 -2.59 19.20
N PRO A 153 6.15 -3.52 19.65
CA PRO A 153 6.53 -4.93 19.75
C PRO A 153 7.05 -5.47 18.41
N SER A 154 8.27 -6.00 18.41
CA SER A 154 8.89 -6.59 17.24
C SER A 154 8.06 -7.73 16.66
N LEU A 155 8.16 -7.96 15.34
CA LEU A 155 7.56 -9.11 14.68
C LEU A 155 8.02 -10.41 15.33
N PRO A 156 7.17 -11.44 15.37
CA PRO A 156 7.56 -12.76 15.91
C PRO A 156 8.76 -13.37 15.19
N GLU A 157 8.89 -13.12 13.90
CA GLU A 157 10.00 -13.55 13.06
C GLU A 157 10.32 -12.48 11.99
N PRO A 158 11.55 -12.49 11.44
CA PRO A 158 11.92 -11.58 10.36
C PRO A 158 11.01 -11.76 9.13
N LEU A 159 10.52 -10.65 8.58
CA LEU A 159 9.57 -10.63 7.46
C LEU A 159 9.86 -9.47 6.52
N ASP A 160 9.84 -9.75 5.21
CA ASP A 160 9.92 -8.74 4.15
C ASP A 160 8.98 -9.07 2.98
N ASN A 161 8.74 -8.10 2.09
CA ASN A 161 7.90 -8.26 0.91
C ASN A 161 6.46 -8.76 1.21
N PHE A 162 5.95 -8.48 2.38
CA PHE A 162 4.58 -8.78 2.80
C PHE A 162 3.66 -7.60 2.53
N CYS A 163 2.36 -7.82 2.60
CA CYS A 163 1.38 -6.74 2.60
C CYS A 163 0.80 -6.53 4.01
N GLY A 164 0.29 -5.33 4.26
CA GLY A 164 -0.35 -5.04 5.53
C GLY A 164 -1.06 -3.69 5.52
N THR A 165 -1.95 -3.53 6.47
CA THR A 165 -2.74 -2.31 6.66
C THR A 165 -3.21 -2.19 8.10
N VAL A 166 -3.65 -0.99 8.47
CA VAL A 166 -4.35 -0.76 9.74
C VAL A 166 -5.84 -0.60 9.48
N THR A 167 -6.66 -1.22 10.32
CA THR A 167 -8.11 -1.00 10.33
C THR A 167 -8.60 -0.97 11.77
N GLY A 168 -9.37 0.06 12.13
CA GLY A 168 -9.65 0.31 13.54
C GLY A 168 -8.34 0.41 14.33
N ARG A 169 -8.18 -0.41 15.35
CA ARG A 169 -6.97 -0.51 16.17
C ARG A 169 -6.02 -1.65 15.77
N PHE A 170 -6.33 -2.40 14.72
CA PHE A 170 -5.59 -3.60 14.36
C PHE A 170 -4.61 -3.35 13.20
N LEU A 171 -3.32 -3.61 13.45
CA LEU A 171 -2.31 -3.75 12.40
C LEU A 171 -2.32 -5.21 11.92
N LEU A 172 -2.58 -5.40 10.64
CA LEU A 172 -2.73 -6.70 10.00
C LEU A 172 -1.64 -6.89 8.94
N LEU A 173 -0.91 -7.99 8.99
CA LEU A 173 0.21 -8.30 8.10
C LEU A 173 0.01 -9.69 7.49
N ALA A 174 0.19 -9.82 6.16
CA ALA A 174 -0.02 -11.10 5.48
C ALA A 174 1.02 -11.39 4.40
N GLY A 175 1.38 -12.68 4.26
CA GLY A 175 2.32 -13.17 3.27
C GLY A 175 3.75 -12.74 3.53
N GLY A 176 4.50 -12.53 2.44
CA GLY A 176 5.91 -12.12 2.50
C GLY A 176 6.89 -13.27 2.63
N ASN A 177 8.18 -12.91 2.62
CA ASN A 177 9.25 -13.86 2.89
C ASN A 177 9.44 -13.99 4.41
N ARG A 178 9.17 -15.18 4.91
CA ARG A 178 9.47 -15.59 6.29
C ARG A 178 10.71 -16.47 6.24
N LYS A 179 11.80 -16.01 6.85
CA LYS A 179 13.11 -16.70 6.77
C LYS A 179 13.59 -16.91 5.31
N GLY A 180 13.34 -15.95 4.44
CA GLY A 180 13.75 -16.00 3.04
C GLY A 180 12.89 -16.87 2.13
N VAL A 181 11.76 -17.39 2.61
CA VAL A 181 10.83 -18.24 1.83
C VAL A 181 9.45 -17.60 1.81
N PRO A 182 8.76 -17.56 0.65
CA PRO A 182 7.37 -17.08 0.59
C PRO A 182 6.48 -17.80 1.59
N SER A 183 5.57 -17.08 2.23
CA SER A 183 4.68 -17.60 3.26
C SER A 183 3.23 -17.19 3.03
N ASN A 184 2.30 -17.88 3.68
CA ASN A 184 0.90 -17.52 3.82
C ASN A 184 0.56 -17.11 5.25
N THR A 185 1.55 -16.62 5.98
CA THR A 185 1.43 -16.11 7.35
C THR A 185 0.39 -14.98 7.41
N PHE A 186 -0.37 -14.92 8.51
CA PHE A 186 -1.26 -13.81 8.81
C PHE A 186 -1.15 -13.44 10.28
N TRP A 187 -0.73 -12.23 10.57
CA TRP A 187 -0.48 -11.70 11.91
C TRP A 187 -1.29 -10.46 12.21
N CYS A 188 -1.64 -10.30 13.48
CA CYS A 188 -2.36 -9.16 14.01
C CYS A 188 -1.67 -8.60 15.25
N LEU A 189 -1.54 -7.27 15.31
CA LEU A 189 -1.17 -6.54 16.52
C LEU A 189 -2.31 -5.57 16.88
N ASP A 190 -2.76 -5.64 18.12
CA ASP A 190 -3.71 -4.66 18.67
C ASP A 190 -2.92 -3.42 19.14
N LEU A 191 -3.05 -2.31 18.44
CA LEU A 191 -2.32 -1.07 18.71
C LEU A 191 -2.79 -0.35 19.99
N GLU A 192 -3.97 -0.73 20.53
CA GLU A 192 -4.44 -0.24 21.83
C GLU A 192 -4.02 -1.16 22.99
N ASN A 193 -3.54 -2.37 22.70
CA ASN A 193 -3.06 -3.34 23.67
C ASN A 193 -1.78 -4.04 23.20
N THR A 194 -0.74 -3.25 22.97
CA THR A 194 0.54 -3.75 22.44
C THR A 194 1.26 -4.71 23.36
N ASP A 195 1.00 -4.65 24.67
CA ASP A 195 1.58 -5.57 25.67
C ASP A 195 1.14 -7.03 25.46
N ALA A 196 0.00 -7.26 24.83
CA ALA A 196 -0.44 -8.61 24.46
C ALA A 196 0.43 -9.23 23.36
N GLY A 197 1.22 -8.42 22.65
CA GLY A 197 2.06 -8.86 21.53
C GLY A 197 1.28 -9.27 20.28
N TRP A 198 1.96 -9.93 19.37
CA TRP A 198 1.41 -10.38 18.09
C TRP A 198 0.58 -11.65 18.25
N ALA A 199 -0.58 -11.68 17.61
CA ALA A 199 -1.39 -12.86 17.43
C ALA A 199 -1.14 -13.46 16.03
N GLU A 200 -0.84 -14.75 15.96
CA GLU A 200 -0.86 -15.51 14.71
C GLU A 200 -2.30 -15.94 14.42
N LEU A 201 -2.79 -15.56 13.24
CA LEU A 201 -4.15 -15.85 12.78
C LEU A 201 -4.12 -16.99 11.75
N PRO A 202 -5.27 -17.61 11.42
CA PRO A 202 -5.33 -18.63 10.39
C PRO A 202 -4.72 -18.12 9.07
N SER A 203 -3.73 -18.85 8.55
CA SER A 203 -3.09 -18.54 7.28
C SER A 203 -4.09 -18.42 6.14
N PHE A 204 -3.87 -17.51 5.20
CA PHE A 204 -4.76 -17.43 4.03
C PHE A 204 -4.62 -18.67 3.14
N PRO A 205 -5.71 -19.09 2.47
CA PRO A 205 -5.67 -20.21 1.54
C PRO A 205 -4.90 -19.85 0.25
N GLY A 206 -4.58 -20.87 -0.54
CA GLY A 206 -3.82 -20.70 -1.77
C GLY A 206 -2.31 -20.69 -1.57
N GLU A 207 -1.60 -20.28 -2.61
CA GLU A 207 -0.13 -20.31 -2.64
C GLU A 207 0.48 -19.28 -1.68
N ALA A 208 1.56 -19.69 -1.01
CA ALA A 208 2.43 -18.77 -0.26
C ALA A 208 3.01 -17.71 -1.21
N ARG A 209 3.03 -16.44 -0.81
CA ARG A 209 3.33 -15.35 -1.74
C ARG A 209 3.93 -14.12 -1.12
N THR A 210 4.64 -13.37 -1.94
CA THR A 210 5.20 -12.05 -1.64
C THR A 210 4.50 -10.99 -2.47
N GLN A 211 4.61 -9.73 -2.06
CA GLN A 211 4.14 -8.55 -2.80
C GLN A 211 2.68 -8.63 -3.28
N ALA A 212 1.83 -9.27 -2.48
CA ALA A 212 0.38 -9.18 -2.63
C ALA A 212 -0.10 -7.78 -2.29
N VAL A 213 -1.27 -7.39 -2.77
CA VAL A 213 -1.96 -6.19 -2.30
C VAL A 213 -3.00 -6.58 -1.25
N CYS A 214 -3.25 -5.68 -0.31
CA CYS A 214 -4.27 -5.91 0.71
C CYS A 214 -5.08 -4.65 1.02
N ALA A 215 -6.23 -4.87 1.63
CA ALA A 215 -7.09 -3.83 2.17
C ALA A 215 -7.83 -4.37 3.38
N ALA A 216 -8.46 -3.50 4.17
CA ALA A 216 -9.29 -3.96 5.27
C ALA A 216 -10.51 -3.05 5.45
N GLU A 217 -11.58 -3.63 6.00
CA GLU A 217 -12.83 -2.98 6.35
C GLU A 217 -13.01 -3.11 7.86
N ALA A 218 -13.20 -1.99 8.57
CA ALA A 218 -13.56 -2.01 9.98
C ALA A 218 -15.01 -2.47 10.14
N GLN A 219 -15.27 -3.32 11.14
CA GLN A 219 -16.58 -3.75 11.60
C GLN A 219 -16.79 -3.21 13.02
N ASP A 220 -18.02 -3.28 13.57
CA ASP A 220 -18.34 -2.70 14.88
C ASP A 220 -17.41 -3.25 15.99
N ASP A 221 -17.17 -4.56 16.03
CA ASP A 221 -16.31 -5.22 17.02
C ASP A 221 -15.15 -6.02 16.39
N GLY A 222 -14.78 -5.73 15.13
CA GLY A 222 -13.76 -6.49 14.43
C GLY A 222 -13.36 -5.92 13.07
N TYR A 223 -13.05 -6.81 12.16
CA TYR A 223 -12.60 -6.39 10.82
C TYR A 223 -12.79 -7.49 9.78
N ARG A 224 -12.75 -7.06 8.50
CA ARG A 224 -12.49 -7.93 7.36
C ARG A 224 -11.16 -7.53 6.73
N PHE A 225 -10.34 -8.50 6.42
CA PHE A 225 -9.06 -8.29 5.74
C PHE A 225 -9.07 -8.99 4.39
N TYR A 226 -8.67 -8.28 3.37
CA TYR A 226 -8.65 -8.73 1.98
C TYR A 226 -7.22 -8.82 1.47
N ILE A 227 -6.92 -9.86 0.67
CA ILE A 227 -5.63 -10.04 0.01
C ILE A 227 -5.83 -10.50 -1.43
N TRP A 228 -5.07 -9.94 -2.38
CA TRP A 228 -5.11 -10.31 -3.79
C TRP A 228 -3.72 -10.41 -4.39
N GLY A 229 -3.57 -11.31 -5.36
CA GLY A 229 -2.39 -11.40 -6.18
C GLY A 229 -1.13 -11.75 -5.40
N GLY A 230 0.00 -11.30 -5.91
CA GLY A 230 1.32 -11.65 -5.39
C GLY A 230 1.98 -12.78 -6.16
N PHE A 231 3.19 -13.12 -5.79
CA PHE A 231 3.97 -14.16 -6.47
C PHE A 231 4.92 -14.86 -5.50
N ALA A 232 5.41 -16.03 -5.90
CA ALA A 232 6.48 -16.74 -5.24
C ALA A 232 7.57 -17.09 -6.25
N ALA A 233 8.83 -16.79 -5.93
CA ALA A 233 9.97 -17.31 -6.65
C ALA A 233 10.09 -18.81 -6.41
N ALA A 234 10.72 -19.54 -7.35
CA ALA A 234 11.00 -20.95 -7.16
C ALA A 234 11.82 -21.17 -5.88
N SER A 235 11.44 -22.15 -5.09
CA SER A 235 12.13 -22.55 -3.86
C SER A 235 12.15 -24.07 -3.74
N ALA A 236 12.90 -24.61 -2.78
CA ALA A 236 13.12 -26.05 -2.65
C ALA A 236 11.81 -26.87 -2.76
N GLY A 237 11.62 -27.51 -3.91
CA GLY A 237 10.47 -28.38 -4.22
C GLY A 237 9.22 -27.66 -4.78
N ASN A 238 9.22 -26.32 -4.91
CA ASN A 238 8.12 -25.55 -5.46
C ASN A 238 8.54 -24.76 -6.69
N GLU A 239 7.75 -24.80 -7.75
CA GLU A 239 7.93 -23.95 -8.92
C GLU A 239 7.54 -22.50 -8.60
N ALA A 240 8.08 -21.57 -9.39
CA ALA A 240 7.64 -20.19 -9.32
C ALA A 240 6.17 -20.06 -9.70
N SER A 241 5.42 -19.30 -8.92
CA SER A 241 4.00 -19.06 -9.12
C SER A 241 3.66 -17.58 -9.10
N LEU A 242 2.55 -17.22 -9.74
CA LEU A 242 1.95 -15.90 -9.68
C LEU A 242 0.46 -16.07 -9.46
N SER A 243 -0.04 -15.47 -8.40
CA SER A 243 -1.44 -15.56 -8.00
C SER A 243 -2.24 -14.42 -8.60
N THR A 244 -3.46 -14.71 -9.04
CA THR A 244 -4.46 -13.71 -9.47
C THR A 244 -5.75 -13.80 -8.65
N ASP A 245 -5.80 -14.70 -7.68
CA ASP A 245 -6.93 -14.94 -6.77
C ASP A 245 -7.10 -13.84 -5.72
N GLY A 246 -8.19 -13.89 -4.99
CA GLY A 246 -8.46 -13.02 -3.86
C GLY A 246 -9.17 -13.76 -2.72
N TYR A 247 -8.87 -13.35 -1.50
CA TYR A 247 -9.46 -13.90 -0.29
C TYR A 247 -9.82 -12.80 0.71
N CYS A 248 -10.88 -13.03 1.48
CA CYS A 248 -11.32 -12.20 2.59
C CYS A 248 -11.34 -13.01 3.88
N TYR A 249 -10.68 -12.51 4.91
CA TYR A 249 -10.77 -13.00 6.28
C TYR A 249 -11.79 -12.20 7.06
N SER A 250 -12.65 -12.91 7.83
CA SER A 250 -13.53 -12.27 8.80
C SER A 250 -13.03 -12.57 10.22
N SER A 251 -12.81 -11.53 11.02
CA SER A 251 -12.42 -11.68 12.42
C SER A 251 -13.53 -12.35 13.27
N ASP A 252 -14.81 -12.19 12.89
CA ASP A 252 -15.95 -12.73 13.59
C ASP A 252 -16.01 -14.25 13.47
N THR A 253 -15.89 -14.75 12.24
CA THR A 253 -15.94 -16.19 11.96
C THR A 253 -14.58 -16.87 12.06
N LYS A 254 -13.49 -16.09 12.04
CA LYS A 254 -12.09 -16.55 11.96
C LYS A 254 -11.83 -17.42 10.72
N GLN A 255 -12.51 -17.14 9.63
CA GLN A 255 -12.43 -17.91 8.39
C GLN A 255 -12.11 -17.04 7.19
N TRP A 256 -11.44 -17.65 6.22
CA TRP A 256 -11.20 -17.10 4.91
C TRP A 256 -12.27 -17.55 3.91
N THR A 257 -12.69 -16.65 3.04
CA THR A 257 -13.57 -16.92 1.90
C THR A 257 -12.96 -16.37 0.64
N ALA A 258 -13.15 -17.03 -0.49
CA ALA A 258 -12.75 -16.50 -1.78
C ALA A 258 -13.59 -15.26 -2.13
N VAL A 259 -12.95 -14.28 -2.79
CA VAL A 259 -13.59 -13.06 -3.30
C VAL A 259 -13.18 -12.84 -4.76
N ALA A 260 -13.88 -11.96 -5.46
CA ALA A 260 -13.62 -11.67 -6.86
C ALA A 260 -12.15 -11.34 -7.12
N ALA A 261 -11.56 -12.02 -8.08
CA ALA A 261 -10.21 -11.78 -8.58
C ALA A 261 -10.14 -10.48 -9.39
N PRO A 262 -9.03 -9.72 -9.33
CA PRO A 262 -8.82 -8.58 -10.21
C PRO A 262 -8.90 -9.02 -11.69
N CYS A 263 -9.68 -8.31 -12.47
CA CYS A 263 -9.86 -8.59 -13.91
C CYS A 263 -9.94 -7.31 -14.71
N ASP A 264 -9.70 -7.43 -16.02
CA ASP A 264 -9.89 -6.35 -16.96
C ASP A 264 -11.37 -6.21 -17.41
N GLU A 265 -11.61 -5.31 -18.34
CA GLU A 265 -12.93 -5.00 -18.87
C GLU A 265 -13.56 -6.16 -19.66
N ASN A 266 -12.76 -7.17 -20.05
CA ASN A 266 -13.18 -8.38 -20.75
C ASN A 266 -13.34 -9.58 -19.79
N GLY A 267 -13.05 -9.41 -18.51
CA GLY A 267 -13.05 -10.47 -17.52
C GLY A 267 -11.76 -11.30 -17.46
N GLU A 268 -10.71 -10.89 -18.18
CA GLU A 268 -9.41 -11.54 -18.12
C GLU A 268 -8.69 -11.21 -16.81
N ALA A 269 -8.15 -12.23 -16.14
CA ALA A 269 -7.48 -12.06 -14.87
C ALA A 269 -6.25 -11.16 -14.98
N LEU A 270 -6.17 -10.16 -14.10
CA LEU A 270 -5.04 -9.24 -13.97
C LEU A 270 -4.17 -9.60 -12.78
N SER A 271 -2.86 -9.47 -12.95
CA SER A 271 -1.94 -9.49 -11.82
C SER A 271 -1.90 -8.11 -11.16
N VAL A 272 -2.00 -8.11 -9.83
CA VAL A 272 -1.72 -6.96 -8.97
C VAL A 272 -0.49 -7.20 -8.08
N GLY A 273 0.26 -8.28 -8.37
CA GLY A 273 1.52 -8.58 -7.67
C GLY A 273 2.53 -7.45 -7.88
N GLY A 274 3.10 -6.94 -6.80
CA GLY A 274 3.95 -5.74 -6.82
C GLY A 274 3.18 -4.43 -7.00
N GLY A 275 1.85 -4.46 -7.08
CA GLY A 275 0.97 -3.30 -7.06
C GLY A 275 0.78 -2.72 -5.66
N THR A 276 -0.14 -1.78 -5.56
CA THR A 276 -0.46 -1.09 -4.30
C THR A 276 -1.94 -0.83 -4.18
N ALA A 277 -2.47 -0.82 -2.96
CA ALA A 277 -3.88 -0.58 -2.71
C ALA A 277 -4.11 0.25 -1.45
N VAL A 278 -5.24 0.95 -1.40
CA VAL A 278 -5.70 1.70 -0.23
C VAL A 278 -7.22 1.56 -0.06
N THR A 279 -7.66 1.44 1.19
CA THR A 279 -9.09 1.44 1.53
C THR A 279 -9.64 2.86 1.56
N VAL A 280 -10.85 3.04 1.02
CA VAL A 280 -11.57 4.32 0.99
C VAL A 280 -12.98 4.13 1.55
N ASP A 281 -13.38 5.04 2.44
CA ASP A 281 -14.72 5.09 3.06
C ASP A 281 -15.19 3.77 3.69
N ASN A 282 -14.23 2.94 4.14
CA ASN A 282 -14.49 1.64 4.75
C ASN A 282 -15.38 0.74 3.86
N ARG A 283 -15.24 0.86 2.53
CA ARG A 283 -16.05 0.15 1.54
C ARG A 283 -15.31 -0.16 0.24
N TRP A 284 -14.48 0.78 -0.22
CA TRP A 284 -13.86 0.70 -1.53
C TRP A 284 -12.38 0.40 -1.39
N VAL A 285 -11.83 -0.33 -2.33
CA VAL A 285 -10.38 -0.48 -2.49
C VAL A 285 -9.96 0.18 -3.80
N LEU A 286 -9.08 1.15 -3.73
CA LEU A 286 -8.35 1.62 -4.89
C LEU A 286 -7.09 0.80 -5.04
N CYS A 287 -6.83 0.29 -6.24
CA CYS A 287 -5.64 -0.51 -6.55
C CYS A 287 -5.04 -0.06 -7.87
N THR A 288 -3.71 -0.02 -7.94
CA THR A 288 -2.99 0.32 -9.17
C THR A 288 -1.64 -0.36 -9.25
N GLY A 289 -1.07 -0.43 -10.45
CA GLY A 289 0.23 -1.03 -10.68
C GLY A 289 0.22 -2.56 -10.60
N GLY A 290 1.41 -3.11 -10.58
CA GLY A 290 1.65 -4.56 -10.57
C GLY A 290 2.22 -5.08 -11.89
N VAL A 291 2.85 -6.22 -11.83
CA VAL A 291 3.54 -6.84 -12.96
C VAL A 291 2.57 -7.56 -13.91
N ASN A 292 2.92 -7.69 -15.17
CA ASN A 292 2.19 -8.53 -16.10
C ASN A 292 2.37 -10.02 -15.76
N LYS A 293 1.27 -10.77 -15.63
CA LYS A 293 1.28 -12.15 -15.15
C LYS A 293 2.13 -13.09 -16.01
N ASP A 294 2.03 -12.98 -17.33
CA ASP A 294 2.66 -13.93 -18.27
C ASP A 294 4.15 -13.62 -18.44
N ILE A 295 4.48 -12.36 -18.66
CA ILE A 295 5.87 -11.90 -18.84
C ILE A 295 6.68 -12.14 -17.57
N PHE A 296 6.13 -11.77 -16.41
CA PHE A 296 6.83 -11.88 -15.15
C PHE A 296 6.97 -13.34 -14.68
N LEU A 297 5.91 -14.14 -14.79
CA LEU A 297 5.96 -15.57 -14.44
C LEU A 297 6.96 -16.33 -15.33
N SER A 298 7.01 -15.99 -16.62
CA SER A 298 7.99 -16.55 -17.54
C SER A 298 9.43 -16.28 -17.06
N ALA A 299 9.71 -15.03 -16.66
CA ALA A 299 11.02 -14.65 -16.16
C ALA A 299 11.37 -15.24 -14.79
N LEU A 300 10.36 -15.51 -13.94
CA LEU A 300 10.55 -16.18 -12.66
C LEU A 300 10.90 -17.68 -12.82
N ARG A 301 10.36 -18.33 -13.88
CA ARG A 301 10.56 -19.77 -14.12
C ARG A 301 11.84 -20.09 -14.83
N ALA A 302 12.27 -19.23 -15.74
CA ALA A 302 13.49 -19.42 -16.49
C ALA A 302 14.18 -18.09 -16.81
N PRO A 303 15.52 -18.04 -16.87
CA PRO A 303 16.21 -16.86 -17.33
C PRO A 303 15.78 -16.51 -18.77
N VAL A 304 15.35 -15.25 -18.96
CA VAL A 304 15.03 -14.69 -20.28
C VAL A 304 16.20 -13.80 -20.68
N GLU A 305 16.86 -14.13 -21.79
CA GLU A 305 17.99 -13.33 -22.31
C GLU A 305 17.53 -11.90 -22.58
N GLY A 306 18.31 -10.92 -22.12
CA GLY A 306 17.99 -9.51 -22.28
C GLY A 306 16.77 -9.02 -21.47
N TYR A 307 16.22 -9.81 -20.54
CA TYR A 307 15.01 -9.46 -19.80
C TYR A 307 15.03 -8.05 -19.21
N MET A 308 16.16 -7.58 -18.70
CA MET A 308 16.27 -6.24 -18.09
C MET A 308 16.55 -5.10 -19.09
N LEU A 309 16.74 -5.43 -20.39
CA LEU A 309 17.16 -4.46 -21.40
C LEU A 309 16.01 -3.84 -22.21
N HIS A 310 14.80 -4.41 -22.11
CA HIS A 310 13.63 -3.89 -22.81
C HIS A 310 13.19 -2.51 -22.29
N GLU A 311 12.48 -1.76 -23.12
CA GLU A 311 11.83 -0.52 -22.70
C GLU A 311 10.66 -0.81 -21.72
N PRO A 312 10.25 0.16 -20.88
CA PRO A 312 9.21 -0.05 -19.86
C PRO A 312 7.89 -0.63 -20.40
N GLU A 313 7.47 -0.22 -21.59
CA GLU A 313 6.21 -0.63 -22.22
C GLU A 313 6.20 -2.13 -22.55
N TRP A 314 7.35 -2.74 -22.79
CA TRP A 314 7.46 -4.16 -23.07
C TRP A 314 7.00 -5.03 -21.89
N TYR A 315 7.22 -4.57 -20.65
CA TYR A 315 6.84 -5.32 -19.44
C TYR A 315 5.35 -5.32 -19.17
N LYS A 316 4.59 -4.45 -19.82
CA LYS A 316 3.13 -4.35 -19.71
C LYS A 316 2.65 -4.36 -18.26
N PHE A 317 3.30 -3.57 -17.41
CA PHE A 317 2.80 -3.40 -16.05
C PHE A 317 1.38 -2.85 -16.06
N ASN A 318 0.58 -3.19 -15.06
CA ASN A 318 -0.81 -2.77 -14.99
C ASN A 318 -0.89 -1.23 -14.92
N ASP A 319 -1.50 -0.64 -15.94
CA ASP A 319 -1.66 0.81 -16.16
C ASP A 319 -3.01 1.36 -15.69
N ARG A 320 -3.77 0.55 -14.92
CA ARG A 320 -5.13 0.86 -14.49
C ARG A 320 -5.18 1.39 -13.07
N LEU A 321 -6.09 2.35 -12.83
CA LEU A 321 -6.69 2.53 -11.52
C LEU A 321 -7.93 1.64 -11.47
N MET A 322 -7.93 0.71 -10.55
CA MET A 322 -9.00 -0.24 -10.34
C MET A 322 -9.70 0.05 -9.02
N VAL A 323 -11.00 -0.14 -9.00
CA VAL A 323 -11.85 0.02 -7.81
C VAL A 323 -12.53 -1.31 -7.50
N TYR A 324 -12.36 -1.82 -6.29
CA TYR A 324 -13.11 -2.95 -5.78
C TYR A 324 -14.22 -2.46 -4.83
N ASP A 325 -15.46 -2.88 -5.08
CA ASP A 325 -16.60 -2.66 -4.18
C ASP A 325 -16.74 -3.86 -3.24
N MET A 326 -16.33 -3.69 -1.98
CA MET A 326 -16.42 -4.75 -0.95
C MET A 326 -17.83 -5.27 -0.72
N LYS A 327 -18.87 -4.47 -1.06
CA LYS A 327 -20.28 -4.87 -0.90
C LYS A 327 -20.80 -5.68 -2.08
N LYS A 328 -20.30 -5.38 -3.29
CA LYS A 328 -20.73 -6.06 -4.53
C LYS A 328 -19.82 -7.22 -4.89
N ASP A 329 -18.67 -7.35 -4.22
CA ASP A 329 -17.60 -8.29 -4.56
C ASP A 329 -17.23 -8.18 -6.06
N ALA A 330 -16.87 -6.97 -6.49
CA ALA A 330 -16.65 -6.69 -7.92
C ALA A 330 -15.56 -5.65 -8.15
N TRP A 331 -14.72 -5.91 -9.15
CA TRP A 331 -13.70 -5.01 -9.66
C TRP A 331 -14.18 -4.18 -10.85
N ASN A 332 -13.73 -2.94 -10.95
CA ASN A 332 -13.96 -2.04 -12.07
C ASN A 332 -12.68 -1.27 -12.39
N THR A 333 -12.33 -1.16 -13.67
CA THR A 333 -11.33 -0.21 -14.14
C THR A 333 -11.97 1.16 -14.30
N VAL A 334 -11.42 2.20 -13.67
CA VAL A 334 -11.99 3.56 -13.72
C VAL A 334 -11.15 4.55 -14.51
N ILE A 335 -9.84 4.33 -14.63
CA ILE A 335 -8.94 5.13 -15.48
C ILE A 335 -7.75 4.29 -15.92
N ARG A 336 -7.15 4.65 -17.06
CA ARG A 336 -5.89 4.07 -17.55
C ARG A 336 -4.89 5.17 -17.83
N SER A 337 -3.63 4.93 -17.40
CA SER A 337 -2.53 5.85 -17.64
C SER A 337 -1.19 5.12 -17.50
N SER A 338 -0.24 5.39 -18.39
CA SER A 338 1.13 4.88 -18.26
C SER A 338 1.81 5.31 -16.95
N HIS A 339 1.40 6.43 -16.35
CA HIS A 339 1.88 6.88 -15.05
C HIS A 339 1.48 5.98 -13.87
N LEU A 340 0.57 5.03 -14.08
CA LEU A 340 0.15 4.03 -13.08
C LEU A 340 0.87 2.69 -13.27
N ALA A 341 1.53 2.47 -14.41
CA ALA A 341 2.22 1.24 -14.77
C ALA A 341 3.53 1.07 -13.99
N ARG A 342 3.44 0.73 -12.71
CA ARG A 342 4.58 0.63 -11.78
C ARG A 342 4.47 -0.60 -10.89
N ALA A 343 5.63 -1.10 -10.45
CA ALA A 343 5.72 -2.09 -9.38
C ALA A 343 6.45 -1.49 -8.17
N GLY A 344 6.10 -1.91 -6.95
CA GLY A 344 6.74 -1.40 -5.72
C GLY A 344 6.51 0.09 -5.47
N ALA A 345 5.47 0.70 -6.07
CA ALA A 345 4.95 2.01 -5.71
C ALA A 345 4.09 1.92 -4.46
N VAL A 346 3.79 3.06 -3.84
CA VAL A 346 2.89 3.13 -2.68
C VAL A 346 1.76 4.12 -2.95
N LEU A 347 0.52 3.64 -2.88
CA LEU A 347 -0.69 4.45 -3.01
C LEU A 347 -1.19 4.84 -1.61
N VAL A 348 -1.35 6.14 -1.38
CA VAL A 348 -1.85 6.66 -0.10
C VAL A 348 -2.98 7.66 -0.31
N SER A 349 -3.91 7.72 0.64
CA SER A 349 -4.93 8.76 0.69
C SER A 349 -4.33 10.04 1.26
N GLY A 350 -4.45 11.14 0.52
CA GLY A 350 -4.10 12.48 0.98
C GLY A 350 -5.26 13.25 1.59
N GLY A 351 -6.41 12.58 1.76
CA GLY A 351 -7.66 13.25 2.18
C GLY A 351 -8.36 13.99 1.04
N ASN A 352 -9.58 14.47 1.30
CA ASN A 352 -10.38 15.24 0.34
C ASN A 352 -10.49 14.61 -1.06
N ASP A 353 -10.76 13.30 -1.11
CA ASP A 353 -10.87 12.51 -2.35
C ASP A 353 -9.60 12.58 -3.23
N SER A 354 -8.44 12.82 -2.64
CA SER A 354 -7.15 12.90 -3.33
C SER A 354 -6.22 11.78 -2.87
N PHE A 355 -5.52 11.17 -3.81
CA PHE A 355 -4.62 10.05 -3.58
C PHE A 355 -3.29 10.31 -4.27
N TYR A 356 -2.22 9.73 -3.74
CA TYR A 356 -0.87 9.88 -4.28
C TYR A 356 -0.27 8.50 -4.52
N ASN A 357 0.08 8.21 -5.78
CA ASN A 357 0.86 7.03 -6.15
C ASN A 357 2.33 7.45 -6.25
N ILE A 358 3.13 7.00 -5.30
CA ILE A 358 4.47 7.53 -5.03
C ILE A 358 5.51 6.53 -5.49
N ASN A 359 6.47 6.98 -6.31
CA ASN A 359 7.64 6.22 -6.76
C ASN A 359 7.29 4.94 -7.53
N GLY A 360 8.14 3.92 -7.35
CA GLY A 360 8.01 2.59 -7.93
C GLY A 360 9.02 2.32 -9.03
N GLU A 361 8.87 1.16 -9.60
CA GLU A 361 9.72 0.58 -10.62
C GLU A 361 8.97 0.58 -11.96
N LEU A 362 9.56 1.19 -12.98
CA LEU A 362 9.01 1.23 -14.34
C LEU A 362 9.32 -0.05 -15.11
N LYS A 363 10.46 -0.65 -14.81
CA LYS A 363 10.94 -1.95 -15.30
C LYS A 363 11.96 -2.51 -14.32
N PRO A 364 12.34 -3.79 -14.40
CA PRO A 364 13.31 -4.37 -13.50
C PRO A 364 14.58 -3.51 -13.38
N GLY A 365 14.89 -3.06 -12.17
CA GLY A 365 16.07 -2.26 -11.88
C GLY A 365 15.93 -0.75 -12.08
N ILE A 366 14.92 -0.24 -12.76
CA ILE A 366 14.74 1.19 -13.04
C ILE A 366 13.56 1.74 -12.21
N ARG A 367 13.86 2.74 -11.37
CA ARG A 367 12.87 3.43 -10.52
C ARG A 367 12.49 4.77 -11.15
N THR A 368 11.45 5.37 -10.59
CA THR A 368 10.99 6.70 -10.96
C THR A 368 10.78 7.57 -9.72
N PRO A 369 11.18 8.85 -9.75
CA PRO A 369 10.84 9.83 -8.71
C PRO A 369 9.44 10.42 -8.90
N GLU A 370 8.69 9.99 -9.91
CA GLU A 370 7.36 10.52 -10.17
C GLU A 370 6.39 10.23 -9.03
N ILE A 371 5.57 11.22 -8.74
CA ILE A 371 4.42 11.12 -7.84
C ILE A 371 3.18 11.51 -8.64
N THR A 372 2.27 10.56 -8.80
CA THR A 372 1.00 10.78 -9.49
C THR A 372 -0.08 11.10 -8.48
N ARG A 373 -0.63 12.32 -8.56
CA ARG A 373 -1.84 12.70 -7.83
C ARG A 373 -3.05 12.22 -8.61
N ILE A 374 -3.98 11.57 -7.92
CA ILE A 374 -5.24 11.02 -8.45
C ILE A 374 -6.36 11.60 -7.60
N TRP A 375 -7.46 12.08 -8.20
CA TRP A 375 -8.57 12.63 -7.44
C TRP A 375 -9.92 12.42 -8.12
N LEU A 376 -10.97 12.50 -7.31
CA LEU A 376 -12.35 12.56 -7.76
C LEU A 376 -12.71 13.98 -8.20
N LYS A 377 -13.41 14.11 -9.33
CA LYS A 377 -13.92 15.37 -9.86
C LYS A 377 -15.32 15.66 -9.36
#